data_9d03a2d7215ee68303d26d7f37d8d85a
#
_entry.id   9d03a2d7215ee68303d26d7f37d8d85a
#
_cell.length_a   1.000
_cell.length_b   1.000
_cell.length_c   1.000
_cell.angle_alpha   90.00
_cell.angle_beta   90.00
_cell.angle_gamma   90.00
#
_symmetry.space_group_name_H-M   'P 1'
#
loop_
_entity.id
_entity.type
_entity.pdbx_description
1 polymer ?
#
loop_
_entity_poly.entity_id
_entity_poly.type
_entity_poly.pdbx_seq_one_letter_code
_entity_poly.pdbx_strand_id
1 'polypeptide(L)'
;MARLSLHKGKIEALAFSPNDLYLVSLGGPDDGSVVVWSIAKTEAICGSPAAGLNVGNATSVVFSQCHDEMFVTAGNGTIRVWELDLPNRKIWPTECQTGQMKRIVMSISMASDDSFFYLGTTTGDILKMNPRTKLLADTGPAKDKFSLGVSAIKCLKTGGLLVGSGAGLLVFCRSPSYKPIKKIQLQGGITSISLRGEGHQFFVGTEESHIYRVNFTDFKETLVTTCHFEAVEDVVFPFGTAELFATCAKKDIRVWHTLSNRELLRITVPNMTCHGIDFMRDGKSLISAWDDGKIRAFAPETGRLMYVISNAHRIGVTAVATTSDCTRVISGGGEGEVRVWQIGHQTQKLEEALKEHKSSVSCIRVKKNNEECVTASTDGTCIIWDLVRLRRNQMILANTLFQCVCYHPEEFQIITSGTDRKIAYWEVFDGSGIRELDGSLSGSINGMDITPEGVHFVTGGNDHLVKVWDYNEGEVTHVGVGHSGNITRVRISPGNEYIVSVSADGAILRWKYPFPS
;
A
#
# COMPACT_ATOMS: atom_id res chain seq x y z
N MET A 1 17.29 9.51 16.06
CA MET A 1 16.15 8.58 15.95
C MET A 1 16.45 7.37 16.84
N ALA A 2 15.57 7.04 17.78
CA ALA A 2 15.79 5.92 18.69
C ALA A 2 15.20 4.63 18.08
N ARG A 3 15.88 3.50 18.25
CA ARG A 3 15.41 2.18 17.87
C ARG A 3 15.20 1.35 19.13
N LEU A 4 13.96 0.89 19.34
CA LEU A 4 13.59 0.02 20.47
C LEU A 4 13.47 -1.42 19.94
N SER A 5 14.28 -2.34 20.45
CA SER A 5 14.31 -3.74 19.98
C SER A 5 14.37 -4.70 21.17
N LEU A 6 13.28 -5.42 21.42
CA LEU A 6 13.18 -6.47 22.41
C LEU A 6 12.21 -7.57 21.99
N HIS A 7 11.15 -7.21 21.26
CA HIS A 7 10.21 -8.17 20.72
C HIS A 7 10.87 -9.11 19.70
N LYS A 8 10.51 -10.38 19.77
CA LYS A 8 11.01 -11.43 18.87
C LYS A 8 10.14 -11.64 17.63
N GLY A 9 8.91 -11.11 17.66
CA GLY A 9 7.93 -11.23 16.61
C GLY A 9 7.30 -9.87 16.24
N LYS A 10 6.20 -9.94 15.49
CA LYS A 10 5.41 -8.78 15.08
C LYS A 10 4.90 -8.00 16.29
N ILE A 11 4.93 -6.68 16.23
CA ILE A 11 4.25 -5.79 17.18
C ILE A 11 2.81 -5.59 16.70
N GLU A 12 1.83 -5.90 17.54
CA GLU A 12 0.40 -5.85 17.23
C GLU A 12 -0.20 -4.47 17.55
N ALA A 13 0.17 -3.89 18.68
CA ALA A 13 -0.36 -2.60 19.10
C ALA A 13 0.66 -1.80 19.93
N LEU A 14 0.48 -0.48 19.91
CA LEU A 14 1.27 0.49 20.66
C LEU A 14 0.32 1.47 21.37
N ALA A 15 0.70 1.93 22.56
CA ALA A 15 0.03 3.01 23.26
C ALA A 15 1.01 3.87 24.05
N PHE A 16 0.85 5.20 23.97
CA PHE A 16 1.58 6.16 24.79
C PHE A 16 0.82 6.46 26.08
N SER A 17 1.53 6.68 27.16
CA SER A 17 0.95 7.20 28.39
C SER A 17 0.49 8.66 28.22
N PRO A 18 -0.47 9.15 29.05
CA PRO A 18 -1.08 10.48 28.86
C PRO A 18 -0.08 11.65 28.89
N ASN A 19 1.02 11.52 29.61
CA ASN A 19 2.06 12.55 29.70
C ASN A 19 3.32 12.22 28.84
N ASP A 20 3.20 11.28 27.89
CA ASP A 20 4.29 10.86 27.00
C ASP A 20 5.56 10.36 27.72
N LEU A 21 5.42 9.88 28.95
CA LEU A 21 6.56 9.33 29.72
C LEU A 21 6.91 7.91 29.31
N TYR A 22 5.90 7.14 29.01
CA TYR A 22 6.00 5.71 28.69
C TYR A 22 5.33 5.34 27.38
N LEU A 23 5.89 4.33 26.75
CA LEU A 23 5.29 3.64 25.61
C LEU A 23 5.08 2.17 26.01
N VAL A 24 3.92 1.62 25.74
CA VAL A 24 3.67 0.18 25.82
C VAL A 24 3.61 -0.40 24.43
N SER A 25 4.33 -1.49 24.21
CA SER A 25 4.25 -2.30 23.00
C SER A 25 3.72 -3.69 23.34
N LEU A 26 2.76 -4.14 22.52
CA LEU A 26 2.14 -5.46 22.60
C LEU A 26 2.65 -6.31 21.44
N GLY A 27 3.32 -7.42 21.75
CA GLY A 27 3.76 -8.41 20.76
C GLY A 27 2.60 -9.28 20.29
N GLY A 28 2.67 -9.70 19.04
CA GLY A 28 1.68 -10.60 18.43
C GLY A 28 1.78 -12.04 18.97
N PRO A 29 1.00 -12.98 18.36
CA PRO A 29 0.93 -14.36 18.84
C PRO A 29 2.28 -15.07 18.95
N ASP A 30 3.22 -14.75 18.06
CA ASP A 30 4.56 -15.36 18.03
C ASP A 30 5.51 -14.85 19.13
N ASP A 31 5.21 -13.68 19.70
CA ASP A 31 6.00 -13.05 20.75
C ASP A 31 5.32 -13.12 22.12
N GLY A 32 4.01 -12.86 22.16
CA GLY A 32 3.15 -12.99 23.33
C GLY A 32 3.56 -12.14 24.53
N SER A 33 4.28 -11.04 24.34
CA SER A 33 4.78 -10.19 25.42
C SER A 33 4.23 -8.77 25.41
N VAL A 34 4.14 -8.17 26.59
CA VAL A 34 3.91 -6.72 26.79
C VAL A 34 5.19 -6.12 27.32
N VAL A 35 5.67 -5.05 26.71
CA VAL A 35 6.88 -4.34 27.14
C VAL A 35 6.56 -2.87 27.36
N VAL A 36 7.02 -2.34 28.49
CA VAL A 36 6.93 -0.91 28.84
C VAL A 36 8.30 -0.27 28.64
N TRP A 37 8.32 0.83 27.91
CA TRP A 37 9.52 1.57 27.54
C TRP A 37 9.51 2.95 28.17
N SER A 38 10.67 3.42 28.64
CA SER A 38 10.88 4.82 28.96
C SER A 38 11.21 5.59 27.70
N ILE A 39 10.41 6.60 27.38
CA ILE A 39 10.64 7.43 26.18
C ILE A 39 11.92 8.27 26.36
N ALA A 40 12.09 8.88 27.55
CA ALA A 40 13.24 9.73 27.84
C ALA A 40 14.58 8.96 27.80
N LYS A 41 14.60 7.72 28.31
CA LYS A 41 15.82 6.90 28.36
C LYS A 41 15.99 5.99 27.14
N THR A 42 14.96 5.84 26.32
CA THR A 42 14.92 4.93 25.16
C THR A 42 15.28 3.48 25.50
N GLU A 43 14.88 3.03 26.71
CA GLU A 43 15.14 1.68 27.23
C GLU A 43 13.88 0.99 27.72
N ALA A 44 13.87 -0.35 27.73
CA ALA A 44 12.79 -1.12 28.34
C ALA A 44 12.87 -1.03 29.86
N ILE A 45 11.74 -0.70 30.49
CA ILE A 45 11.62 -0.66 31.95
C ILE A 45 11.31 -2.05 32.49
N CYS A 46 10.29 -2.70 31.93
CA CYS A 46 9.83 -4.02 32.32
C CYS A 46 9.03 -4.68 31.19
N GLY A 47 8.81 -5.96 31.31
CA GLY A 47 7.98 -6.74 30.41
C GLY A 47 7.34 -7.91 31.13
N SER A 48 6.25 -8.41 30.56
CA SER A 48 5.51 -9.58 31.08
C SER A 48 4.87 -10.34 29.93
N PRO A 49 4.64 -11.65 30.06
CA PRO A 49 3.83 -12.39 29.09
C PRO A 49 2.40 -11.80 29.01
N ALA A 50 1.96 -11.44 27.81
CA ALA A 50 0.62 -10.96 27.54
C ALA A 50 -0.40 -12.10 27.48
N ALA A 51 0.07 -13.32 27.19
CA ALA A 51 -0.72 -14.54 27.14
C ALA A 51 -0.24 -15.52 28.22
N GLY A 52 -1.16 -16.20 28.91
CA GLY A 52 -0.85 -17.39 29.71
C GLY A 52 -1.16 -18.65 28.91
N LEU A 53 -0.65 -19.80 29.33
CA LEU A 53 -0.81 -21.11 28.66
C LEU A 53 -2.28 -21.51 28.37
N ASN A 54 -3.27 -20.84 29.00
CA ASN A 54 -4.71 -21.09 28.84
C ASN A 54 -5.52 -19.81 28.59
N VAL A 55 -4.90 -18.69 28.28
CA VAL A 55 -5.56 -17.38 28.08
C VAL A 55 -5.21 -16.90 26.67
N GLY A 56 -6.23 -16.46 25.93
CA GLY A 56 -6.07 -16.06 24.54
C GLY A 56 -5.13 -14.87 24.33
N ASN A 57 -4.89 -14.53 23.07
CA ASN A 57 -3.95 -13.47 22.67
C ASN A 57 -4.60 -12.08 22.79
N ALA A 58 -3.88 -11.14 23.41
CA ALA A 58 -4.23 -9.74 23.37
C ALA A 58 -3.84 -9.14 22.00
N THR A 59 -4.71 -8.28 21.44
CA THR A 59 -4.53 -7.63 20.14
C THR A 59 -4.60 -6.11 20.21
N SER A 60 -5.05 -5.57 21.34
CA SER A 60 -5.23 -4.13 21.53
C SER A 60 -4.72 -3.69 22.90
N VAL A 61 -4.19 -2.48 22.96
CA VAL A 61 -3.72 -1.84 24.19
C VAL A 61 -4.17 -0.38 24.24
N VAL A 62 -4.52 0.10 25.42
CA VAL A 62 -4.82 1.51 25.67
C VAL A 62 -4.33 1.91 27.07
N PHE A 63 -3.73 3.09 27.19
CA PHE A 63 -3.42 3.69 28.48
C PHE A 63 -4.64 4.33 29.14
N SER A 64 -4.61 4.42 30.47
CA SER A 64 -5.39 5.37 31.23
C SER A 64 -5.26 6.77 30.64
N GLN A 65 -6.28 7.60 30.78
CA GLN A 65 -6.25 9.00 30.33
C GLN A 65 -5.72 9.96 31.40
N CYS A 66 -5.70 9.51 32.67
CA CYS A 66 -5.33 10.33 33.83
C CYS A 66 -4.04 9.87 34.53
N HIS A 67 -3.60 8.63 34.31
CA HIS A 67 -2.49 8.02 35.04
C HIS A 67 -1.51 7.34 34.09
N ASP A 68 -0.22 7.65 34.22
CA ASP A 68 0.85 7.02 33.42
C ASP A 68 1.19 5.58 33.85
N GLU A 69 0.64 5.12 34.95
CA GLU A 69 0.99 3.83 35.59
C GLU A 69 -0.08 2.74 35.37
N MET A 70 -1.12 3.02 34.60
CA MET A 70 -2.19 2.06 34.33
C MET A 70 -2.48 1.98 32.83
N PHE A 71 -2.58 0.75 32.33
CA PHE A 71 -3.04 0.48 30.96
C PHE A 71 -3.87 -0.79 30.89
N VAL A 72 -4.59 -0.98 29.80
CA VAL A 72 -5.49 -2.12 29.59
C VAL A 72 -5.12 -2.81 28.28
N THR A 73 -5.06 -4.13 28.30
CA THR A 73 -4.97 -4.97 27.09
C THR A 73 -6.22 -5.83 26.94
N ALA A 74 -6.63 -6.03 25.69
CA ALA A 74 -7.76 -6.90 25.38
C ALA A 74 -7.55 -7.61 24.03
N GLY A 75 -8.23 -8.74 23.83
CA GLY A 75 -8.15 -9.52 22.60
C GLY A 75 -9.04 -10.74 22.63
N ASN A 76 -8.52 -11.85 22.14
CA ASN A 76 -9.26 -13.12 22.09
C ASN A 76 -9.26 -13.80 23.46
N GLY A 77 -10.38 -13.70 24.19
CA GLY A 77 -10.58 -14.37 25.46
C GLY A 77 -9.78 -13.80 26.64
N THR A 78 -9.17 -12.64 26.51
CA THR A 78 -8.41 -11.97 27.58
C THR A 78 -8.75 -10.49 27.65
N ILE A 79 -8.95 -9.98 28.85
CA ILE A 79 -9.13 -8.56 29.18
C ILE A 79 -8.39 -8.31 30.47
N ARG A 80 -7.29 -7.54 30.45
CA ARG A 80 -6.43 -7.32 31.62
C ARG A 80 -6.20 -5.84 31.86
N VAL A 81 -6.29 -5.44 33.14
CA VAL A 81 -5.79 -4.16 33.64
C VAL A 81 -4.39 -4.40 34.18
N TRP A 82 -3.46 -3.57 33.75
CA TRP A 82 -2.05 -3.62 34.14
C TRP A 82 -1.71 -2.42 34.99
N GLU A 83 -1.02 -2.64 36.09
CA GLU A 83 -0.51 -1.62 36.99
C GLU A 83 1.03 -1.63 36.95
N LEU A 84 1.63 -0.49 36.67
CA LEU A 84 3.08 -0.32 36.55
C LEU A 84 3.69 0.03 37.89
N ASP A 85 4.57 -0.85 38.38
CA ASP A 85 5.36 -0.66 39.59
C ASP A 85 6.77 -0.20 39.19
N LEU A 86 6.96 1.10 39.07
CA LEU A 86 8.21 1.72 38.65
C LEU A 86 9.39 1.43 39.60
N PRO A 87 9.25 1.54 40.94
CA PRO A 87 10.35 1.25 41.86
C PRO A 87 10.90 -0.17 41.69
N ASN A 88 10.04 -1.14 41.48
CA ASN A 88 10.42 -2.53 41.33
C ASN A 88 10.63 -2.98 39.88
N ARG A 89 10.42 -2.08 38.88
CA ARG A 89 10.49 -2.35 37.45
C ARG A 89 9.63 -3.56 37.04
N LYS A 90 8.38 -3.59 37.51
CA LYS A 90 7.42 -4.67 37.27
C LYS A 90 6.09 -4.13 36.75
N ILE A 91 5.34 -4.98 36.09
CA ILE A 91 3.92 -4.76 35.74
C ILE A 91 3.08 -5.91 36.29
N TRP A 92 1.94 -5.56 36.87
CA TRP A 92 1.03 -6.50 37.50
C TRP A 92 -0.25 -6.63 36.68
N PRO A 93 -0.53 -7.79 36.04
CA PRO A 93 -1.77 -8.03 35.35
C PRO A 93 -2.88 -8.45 36.33
N THR A 94 -4.06 -7.89 36.14
CA THR A 94 -5.29 -8.37 36.77
C THR A 94 -6.32 -8.68 35.70
N GLU A 95 -6.79 -9.92 35.64
CA GLU A 95 -7.82 -10.35 34.69
C GLU A 95 -9.18 -9.76 35.06
N CYS A 96 -9.89 -9.21 34.08
CA CYS A 96 -11.22 -8.66 34.27
C CYS A 96 -12.29 -9.77 34.23
N GLN A 97 -13.32 -9.62 35.07
CA GLN A 97 -14.41 -10.58 35.19
C GLN A 97 -15.59 -10.18 34.29
N THR A 98 -15.85 -10.98 33.27
CA THR A 98 -17.00 -10.81 32.34
C THR A 98 -18.16 -11.79 32.63
N GLY A 99 -18.08 -12.55 33.73
CA GLY A 99 -19.04 -13.62 34.05
C GLY A 99 -18.92 -14.78 33.04
N GLN A 100 -20.05 -15.25 32.55
CA GLN A 100 -20.09 -16.34 31.56
C GLN A 100 -19.85 -15.89 30.11
N MET A 101 -19.71 -14.57 29.87
CA MET A 101 -19.56 -14.05 28.53
C MET A 101 -18.12 -14.17 28.06
N LYS A 102 -17.89 -15.00 27.03
CA LYS A 102 -16.63 -15.06 26.29
C LYS A 102 -16.79 -14.27 25.01
N ARG A 103 -15.93 -13.28 24.79
CA ARG A 103 -15.94 -12.41 23.60
C ARG A 103 -14.53 -12.26 23.03
N ILE A 104 -14.48 -12.09 21.72
CA ILE A 104 -13.29 -11.64 21.03
C ILE A 104 -13.39 -10.14 20.89
N VAL A 105 -12.43 -9.43 21.48
CA VAL A 105 -12.37 -7.97 21.45
C VAL A 105 -11.59 -7.53 20.21
N MET A 106 -12.16 -6.61 19.45
CA MET A 106 -11.55 -6.01 18.27
C MET A 106 -11.00 -4.60 18.53
N SER A 107 -11.64 -3.87 19.43
CA SER A 107 -11.28 -2.47 19.68
C SER A 107 -11.50 -2.09 21.14
N ILE A 108 -10.74 -1.11 21.62
CA ILE A 108 -10.77 -0.66 23.01
C ILE A 108 -10.65 0.87 23.08
N SER A 109 -11.37 1.49 24.01
CA SER A 109 -11.27 2.91 24.31
C SER A 109 -11.50 3.19 25.78
N MET A 110 -10.65 3.99 26.40
CA MET A 110 -10.77 4.47 27.77
C MET A 110 -11.59 5.76 27.81
N ALA A 111 -12.49 5.91 28.80
CA ALA A 111 -13.15 7.16 29.08
C ALA A 111 -12.15 8.22 29.58
N SER A 112 -12.40 9.49 29.31
CA SER A 112 -11.50 10.60 29.63
C SER A 112 -11.25 10.82 31.13
N ASP A 113 -12.13 10.30 31.97
CA ASP A 113 -12.07 10.35 33.45
C ASP A 113 -11.62 9.03 34.09
N ASP A 114 -11.22 8.04 33.28
CA ASP A 114 -10.90 6.68 33.69
C ASP A 114 -12.00 5.94 34.50
N SER A 115 -13.24 6.42 34.45
CA SER A 115 -14.35 5.77 35.16
C SER A 115 -14.68 4.40 34.58
N PHE A 116 -14.57 4.26 33.26
CA PHE A 116 -14.85 3.04 32.50
C PHE A 116 -13.98 2.93 31.26
N PHE A 117 -13.82 1.71 30.77
CA PHE A 117 -13.34 1.48 29.40
C PHE A 117 -14.34 0.62 28.62
N TYR A 118 -14.34 0.82 27.32
CA TYR A 118 -15.30 0.18 26.42
C TYR A 118 -14.58 -0.71 25.43
N LEU A 119 -15.14 -1.87 25.20
CA LEU A 119 -14.61 -2.91 24.33
C LEU A 119 -15.58 -3.21 23.21
N GLY A 120 -15.16 -3.09 21.98
CA GLY A 120 -15.92 -3.52 20.82
C GLY A 120 -15.62 -4.98 20.49
N THR A 121 -16.64 -5.78 20.21
CA THR A 121 -16.50 -7.22 20.00
C THR A 121 -16.84 -7.66 18.58
N THR A 122 -16.38 -8.84 18.21
CA THR A 122 -16.72 -9.47 16.91
C THR A 122 -18.20 -9.80 16.78
N THR A 123 -18.92 -9.98 17.90
CA THR A 123 -20.36 -10.27 17.92
C THR A 123 -21.22 -9.02 17.77
N GLY A 124 -20.61 -7.83 17.66
CA GLY A 124 -21.30 -6.56 17.44
C GLY A 124 -21.91 -5.96 18.71
N ASP A 125 -21.51 -6.43 19.88
CA ASP A 125 -21.84 -5.80 21.16
C ASP A 125 -20.64 -5.02 21.72
N ILE A 126 -20.95 -4.15 22.68
CA ILE A 126 -19.98 -3.33 23.41
C ILE A 126 -20.03 -3.75 24.86
N LEU A 127 -18.87 -4.03 25.46
CA LEU A 127 -18.73 -4.28 26.88
C LEU A 127 -18.21 -3.01 27.56
N LYS A 128 -18.87 -2.59 28.64
CA LYS A 128 -18.44 -1.49 29.50
C LYS A 128 -17.85 -2.07 30.78
N MET A 129 -16.56 -1.82 31.00
CA MET A 129 -15.81 -2.38 32.12
C MET A 129 -15.38 -1.29 33.09
N ASN A 130 -15.34 -1.60 34.37
CA ASN A 130 -14.78 -0.70 35.38
C ASN A 130 -13.31 -1.07 35.65
N PRO A 131 -12.33 -0.14 35.42
CA PRO A 131 -10.93 -0.45 35.60
C PRO A 131 -10.49 -0.66 37.05
N ARG A 132 -11.23 -0.10 38.03
CA ARG A 132 -10.93 -0.26 39.47
C ARG A 132 -11.43 -1.57 40.03
N THR A 133 -12.71 -1.90 39.77
CA THR A 133 -13.32 -3.16 40.26
C THR A 133 -12.96 -4.35 39.37
N LYS A 134 -12.53 -4.12 38.16
CA LYS A 134 -12.22 -5.13 37.12
C LYS A 134 -13.47 -5.96 36.74
N LEU A 135 -14.68 -5.40 36.97
CA LEU A 135 -15.96 -6.05 36.70
C LEU A 135 -16.67 -5.45 35.48
N LEU A 136 -17.49 -6.27 34.83
CA LEU A 136 -18.41 -5.83 33.81
C LEU A 136 -19.50 -4.97 34.43
N ALA A 137 -19.65 -3.73 33.94
CA ALA A 137 -20.68 -2.80 34.41
C ALA A 137 -21.94 -2.84 33.54
N ASP A 138 -21.77 -3.00 32.22
CA ASP A 138 -22.87 -2.96 31.26
C ASP A 138 -22.47 -3.61 29.94
N THR A 139 -23.46 -4.01 29.14
CA THR A 139 -23.27 -4.56 27.80
C THR A 139 -24.44 -4.22 26.89
N GLY A 140 -24.16 -3.97 25.63
CA GLY A 140 -25.19 -3.68 24.63
C GLY A 140 -24.64 -3.37 23.22
N PRO A 141 -25.52 -3.17 22.27
CA PRO A 141 -27.00 -3.33 22.32
C PRO A 141 -27.40 -4.81 22.39
N ALA A 142 -28.50 -5.09 23.12
CA ALA A 142 -29.06 -6.45 23.24
C ALA A 142 -29.71 -6.93 21.93
N LYS A 143 -30.35 -5.98 21.20
CA LYS A 143 -30.93 -6.15 19.86
C LYS A 143 -30.25 -5.21 18.91
N ASP A 144 -30.33 -5.50 17.60
CA ASP A 144 -29.75 -4.66 16.54
C ASP A 144 -28.23 -4.45 16.74
N LYS A 145 -27.51 -5.55 16.94
CA LYS A 145 -26.06 -5.54 17.08
C LYS A 145 -25.38 -4.99 15.84
N PHE A 146 -24.19 -4.43 16.01
CA PHE A 146 -23.39 -3.90 14.90
C PHE A 146 -22.92 -5.02 13.97
N SER A 147 -23.34 -4.95 12.71
CA SER A 147 -23.00 -5.95 11.70
C SER A 147 -21.49 -6.04 11.48
N LEU A 148 -20.98 -7.26 11.35
CA LEU A 148 -19.54 -7.58 11.21
C LEU A 148 -18.68 -7.05 12.37
N GLY A 149 -19.29 -6.92 13.56
CA GLY A 149 -18.57 -6.53 14.77
C GLY A 149 -18.37 -5.03 14.96
N VAL A 150 -17.87 -4.66 16.14
CA VAL A 150 -17.44 -3.31 16.49
C VAL A 150 -15.93 -3.22 16.29
N SER A 151 -15.53 -2.82 15.11
CA SER A 151 -14.14 -2.78 14.68
C SER A 151 -13.35 -1.58 15.22
N ALA A 152 -14.04 -0.46 15.49
CA ALA A 152 -13.44 0.73 16.08
C ALA A 152 -14.38 1.37 17.10
N ILE A 153 -13.82 1.83 18.23
CA ILE A 153 -14.56 2.54 19.27
C ILE A 153 -13.72 3.69 19.80
N LYS A 154 -14.36 4.86 20.04
CA LYS A 154 -13.73 6.03 20.68
C LYS A 154 -14.69 6.69 21.65
N CYS A 155 -14.20 6.93 22.86
CA CYS A 155 -14.91 7.73 23.86
C CYS A 155 -14.74 9.22 23.59
N LEU A 156 -15.83 9.97 23.65
CA LEU A 156 -15.78 11.43 23.60
C LEU A 156 -15.76 12.00 25.02
N LYS A 157 -15.11 13.13 25.23
CA LYS A 157 -15.11 13.85 26.52
C LYS A 157 -16.52 14.21 27.00
N THR A 158 -17.47 14.33 26.07
CA THR A 158 -18.89 14.59 26.36
C THR A 158 -19.66 13.38 26.86
N GLY A 159 -19.01 12.23 27.09
CA GLY A 159 -19.62 11.01 27.61
C GLY A 159 -20.37 10.16 26.59
N GLY A 160 -20.13 10.38 25.31
CA GLY A 160 -20.66 9.54 24.22
C GLY A 160 -19.59 8.66 23.58
N LEU A 161 -20.04 7.72 22.77
CA LEU A 161 -19.22 6.77 22.04
C LEU A 161 -19.38 6.96 20.53
N LEU A 162 -18.27 7.05 19.81
CA LEU A 162 -18.22 6.84 18.38
C LEU A 162 -17.91 5.37 18.14
N VAL A 163 -18.75 4.70 17.39
CA VAL A 163 -18.68 3.27 17.13
C VAL A 163 -18.64 3.04 15.63
N GLY A 164 -17.62 2.35 15.17
CA GLY A 164 -17.48 1.89 13.80
C GLY A 164 -17.68 0.39 13.68
N SER A 165 -18.49 -0.04 12.71
CA SER A 165 -18.72 -1.45 12.43
C SER A 165 -17.91 -1.95 11.24
N GLY A 166 -17.64 -3.26 11.19
CA GLY A 166 -17.04 -3.91 10.04
C GLY A 166 -17.89 -3.84 8.76
N ALA A 167 -19.18 -3.50 8.88
CA ALA A 167 -20.06 -3.24 7.73
C ALA A 167 -20.06 -1.78 7.25
N GLY A 168 -19.16 -0.91 7.78
CA GLY A 168 -19.05 0.49 7.38
C GLY A 168 -20.04 1.44 8.06
N LEU A 169 -20.85 0.98 9.03
CA LEU A 169 -21.75 1.85 9.76
C LEU A 169 -21.01 2.59 10.88
N LEU A 170 -20.98 3.91 10.80
CA LEU A 170 -20.48 4.79 11.84
C LEU A 170 -21.66 5.34 12.67
N VAL A 171 -21.56 5.21 13.98
CA VAL A 171 -22.64 5.58 14.91
C VAL A 171 -22.08 6.42 16.05
N PHE A 172 -22.86 7.43 16.46
CA PHE A 172 -22.73 8.06 17.77
C PHE A 172 -23.85 7.54 18.69
N CYS A 173 -23.49 7.01 19.84
CA CYS A 173 -24.41 6.45 20.83
C CYS A 173 -23.98 6.72 22.27
N ARG A 174 -24.78 6.34 23.24
CA ARG A 174 -24.50 6.44 24.69
C ARG A 174 -24.91 5.17 25.44
N SER A 175 -24.13 4.81 26.45
CA SER A 175 -24.50 3.81 27.48
C SER A 175 -25.71 4.33 28.31
N PRO A 176 -26.62 3.46 28.79
CA PRO A 176 -26.62 2.01 28.61
C PRO A 176 -27.41 1.52 27.37
N SER A 177 -28.07 2.40 26.66
CA SER A 177 -28.97 1.98 25.56
C SER A 177 -28.20 1.56 24.31
N TYR A 178 -27.04 2.20 24.01
CA TYR A 178 -26.22 2.05 22.81
C TYR A 178 -27.00 2.23 21.49
N LYS A 179 -28.21 2.86 21.58
CA LYS A 179 -28.99 3.17 20.39
C LYS A 179 -28.33 4.29 19.57
N PRO A 180 -28.38 4.19 18.25
CA PRO A 180 -27.86 5.24 17.37
C PRO A 180 -28.57 6.58 17.61
N ILE A 181 -27.83 7.61 18.02
CA ILE A 181 -28.27 9.01 18.09
C ILE A 181 -28.00 9.68 16.76
N LYS A 182 -26.81 9.44 16.19
CA LYS A 182 -26.42 9.84 14.84
C LYS A 182 -25.80 8.64 14.15
N LYS A 183 -26.01 8.50 12.85
CA LYS A 183 -25.46 7.41 12.07
C LYS A 183 -25.16 7.85 10.63
N ILE A 184 -24.17 7.22 10.04
CA ILE A 184 -23.81 7.38 8.63
C ILE A 184 -23.26 6.06 8.12
N GLN A 185 -23.56 5.71 6.88
CA GLN A 185 -23.01 4.56 6.18
C GLN A 185 -21.83 5.03 5.34
N LEU A 186 -20.63 4.51 5.62
CA LEU A 186 -19.42 4.75 4.84
C LEU A 186 -19.16 3.58 3.89
N GLN A 187 -18.34 3.81 2.89
CA GLN A 187 -17.92 2.78 1.97
C GLN A 187 -16.77 1.97 2.57
N GLY A 188 -16.95 0.66 2.69
CA GLY A 188 -16.02 -0.27 3.34
C GLY A 188 -16.16 -0.35 4.85
N GLY A 189 -15.72 -1.48 5.44
CA GLY A 189 -15.69 -1.69 6.89
C GLY A 189 -14.80 -0.66 7.60
N ILE A 190 -15.23 -0.17 8.76
CA ILE A 190 -14.46 0.83 9.51
C ILE A 190 -13.30 0.13 10.22
N THR A 191 -12.08 0.62 10.03
CA THR A 191 -10.85 0.07 10.64
C THR A 191 -10.36 0.91 11.81
N SER A 192 -10.56 2.23 11.76
CA SER A 192 -10.02 3.15 12.76
C SER A 192 -10.81 4.45 12.85
N ILE A 193 -10.78 5.06 14.03
CA ILE A 193 -11.34 6.38 14.31
C ILE A 193 -10.31 7.19 15.08
N SER A 194 -9.99 8.40 14.61
CA SER A 194 -9.07 9.32 15.27
C SER A 194 -9.72 10.68 15.48
N LEU A 195 -9.71 11.16 16.73
CA LEU A 195 -10.36 12.41 17.11
C LEU A 195 -9.42 13.61 16.88
N ARG A 196 -9.98 14.72 16.41
CA ARG A 196 -9.31 16.01 16.42
C ARG A 196 -9.76 16.79 17.67
N GLY A 197 -8.80 17.05 18.56
CA GLY A 197 -9.06 17.74 19.82
C GLY A 197 -10.15 17.04 20.65
N GLU A 198 -11.22 17.74 20.98
CA GLU A 198 -12.31 17.20 21.80
C GLU A 198 -13.35 16.38 21.03
N GLY A 199 -13.16 16.16 19.74
CA GLY A 199 -14.04 15.34 18.91
C GLY A 199 -15.08 16.12 18.10
N HIS A 200 -14.90 17.44 17.91
CA HIS A 200 -15.75 18.26 17.01
C HIS A 200 -15.59 17.85 15.55
N GLN A 201 -14.42 17.32 15.21
CA GLN A 201 -14.10 16.65 13.95
C GLN A 201 -13.32 15.37 14.24
N PHE A 202 -13.45 14.38 13.39
CA PHE A 202 -12.67 13.16 13.49
C PHE A 202 -12.45 12.53 12.10
N PHE A 203 -11.41 11.72 12.01
CA PHE A 203 -11.10 10.94 10.83
C PHE A 203 -11.52 9.50 11.02
N VAL A 204 -12.00 8.89 9.95
CA VAL A 204 -12.42 7.50 9.91
C VAL A 204 -11.72 6.81 8.75
N GLY A 205 -10.94 5.77 9.05
CA GLY A 205 -10.32 4.88 8.06
C GLY A 205 -11.23 3.70 7.78
N THR A 206 -11.22 3.21 6.53
CA THR A 206 -11.99 2.02 6.11
C THR A 206 -11.11 0.97 5.44
N GLU A 207 -11.62 -0.27 5.36
CA GLU A 207 -10.96 -1.40 4.69
C GLU A 207 -10.72 -1.17 3.20
N GLU A 208 -11.50 -0.27 2.57
CA GLU A 208 -11.30 0.12 1.18
C GLU A 208 -10.27 1.22 0.99
N SER A 209 -9.40 1.42 1.99
CA SER A 209 -8.33 2.42 1.98
C SER A 209 -8.84 3.86 1.81
N HIS A 210 -10.05 4.15 2.27
CA HIS A 210 -10.60 5.50 2.32
C HIS A 210 -10.34 6.13 3.68
N ILE A 211 -10.03 7.42 3.69
CA ILE A 211 -10.01 8.25 4.90
C ILE A 211 -11.05 9.34 4.75
N TYR A 212 -12.06 9.26 5.62
CA TYR A 212 -13.11 10.27 5.72
C TYR A 212 -12.83 11.23 6.87
N ARG A 213 -13.13 12.50 6.64
CA ARG A 213 -13.28 13.49 7.70
C ARG A 213 -14.76 13.66 7.98
N VAL A 214 -15.16 13.52 9.25
CA VAL A 214 -16.54 13.66 9.67
C VAL A 214 -16.65 14.81 10.67
N ASN A 215 -17.60 15.70 10.45
CA ASN A 215 -17.98 16.73 11.40
C ASN A 215 -18.98 16.18 12.41
N PHE A 216 -18.77 16.41 13.71
CA PHE A 216 -19.66 15.90 14.74
C PHE A 216 -21.04 16.58 14.73
N THR A 217 -21.13 17.86 14.37
CA THR A 217 -22.37 18.65 14.44
C THR A 217 -23.43 18.16 13.47
N ASP A 218 -23.11 18.09 12.19
CA ASP A 218 -24.00 17.66 11.12
C ASP A 218 -23.88 16.18 10.77
N PHE A 219 -22.86 15.51 11.31
CA PHE A 219 -22.49 14.10 11.08
C PHE A 219 -22.31 13.79 9.58
N LYS A 220 -21.74 14.76 8.87
CA LYS A 220 -21.48 14.69 7.44
C LYS A 220 -20.05 14.30 7.18
N GLU A 221 -19.87 13.37 6.23
CA GLU A 221 -18.57 12.91 5.79
C GLU A 221 -18.02 13.72 4.63
N THR A 222 -16.73 13.80 4.57
CA THR A 222 -15.97 14.30 3.42
C THR A 222 -14.84 13.32 3.15
N LEU A 223 -14.78 12.75 1.96
CA LEU A 223 -13.65 11.90 1.57
C LEU A 223 -12.40 12.79 1.47
N VAL A 224 -11.38 12.50 2.27
CA VAL A 224 -10.12 13.26 2.31
C VAL A 224 -9.12 12.68 1.34
N THR A 225 -8.96 11.36 1.39
CA THR A 225 -8.04 10.64 0.53
C THR A 225 -8.50 9.21 0.32
N THR A 226 -8.03 8.62 -0.73
CA THR A 226 -8.25 7.23 -1.11
C THR A 226 -6.93 6.64 -1.58
N CYS A 227 -6.80 5.33 -1.54
CA CYS A 227 -5.65 4.59 -2.05
C CYS A 227 -6.12 3.26 -2.63
N HIS A 228 -5.26 2.54 -3.32
CA HIS A 228 -5.56 1.17 -3.72
C HIS A 228 -5.66 0.27 -2.49
N PHE A 229 -6.55 -0.71 -2.56
CA PHE A 229 -6.77 -1.67 -1.47
C PHE A 229 -5.69 -2.77 -1.43
N GLU A 230 -5.16 -3.14 -2.60
CA GLU A 230 -4.11 -4.16 -2.75
C GLU A 230 -2.87 -3.55 -3.42
N ALA A 231 -1.90 -4.40 -3.75
CA ALA A 231 -0.66 -4.01 -4.41
C ALA A 231 -0.92 -3.15 -5.65
N VAL A 232 -0.20 -2.05 -5.76
CA VAL A 232 -0.16 -1.25 -6.99
C VAL A 232 0.88 -1.85 -7.91
N GLU A 233 0.46 -2.29 -9.10
CA GLU A 233 1.29 -3.04 -10.02
C GLU A 233 2.11 -2.13 -10.94
N ASP A 234 1.54 -1.02 -11.40
CA ASP A 234 2.22 -0.10 -12.30
C ASP A 234 1.79 1.36 -12.10
N VAL A 235 2.63 2.29 -12.58
CA VAL A 235 2.38 3.73 -12.61
C VAL A 235 2.91 4.32 -13.90
N VAL A 236 2.15 5.24 -14.51
CA VAL A 236 2.53 5.90 -15.76
C VAL A 236 2.07 7.35 -15.80
N PHE A 237 2.89 8.22 -16.39
CA PHE A 237 2.53 9.58 -16.75
C PHE A 237 2.08 9.66 -18.21
N PRO A 238 1.12 10.52 -18.57
CA PRO A 238 0.87 10.87 -19.96
C PRO A 238 2.07 11.59 -20.56
N PHE A 239 2.18 11.53 -21.86
CA PHE A 239 3.28 12.19 -22.55
C PHE A 239 3.21 13.72 -22.38
N GLY A 240 4.34 14.31 -21.99
CA GLY A 240 4.53 15.75 -21.93
C GLY A 240 3.80 16.50 -20.81
N THR A 241 3.09 15.82 -19.91
CA THR A 241 2.44 16.47 -18.77
C THR A 241 2.74 15.75 -17.45
N ALA A 242 3.03 16.54 -16.41
CA ALA A 242 3.21 16.09 -15.04
C ALA A 242 1.97 16.36 -14.16
N GLU A 243 0.89 16.92 -14.71
CA GLU A 243 -0.30 17.32 -13.94
C GLU A 243 -1.09 16.12 -13.41
N LEU A 244 -1.03 15.01 -14.11
CA LEU A 244 -1.71 13.79 -13.72
C LEU A 244 -0.87 12.54 -13.99
N PHE A 245 -1.19 11.46 -13.30
CA PHE A 245 -0.63 10.12 -13.54
C PHE A 245 -1.70 9.05 -13.32
N ALA A 246 -1.49 7.88 -13.89
CA ALA A 246 -2.36 6.73 -13.68
C ALA A 246 -1.62 5.63 -12.92
N THR A 247 -2.36 4.87 -12.11
CA THR A 247 -1.88 3.67 -11.41
C THR A 247 -2.86 2.53 -11.61
N CYS A 248 -2.37 1.31 -11.61
CA CYS A 248 -3.20 0.12 -11.69
C CYS A 248 -2.93 -0.88 -10.58
N ALA A 249 -3.99 -1.59 -10.20
CA ALA A 249 -3.97 -2.60 -9.16
C ALA A 249 -5.00 -3.69 -9.46
N LYS A 250 -5.24 -4.57 -8.49
CA LYS A 250 -6.36 -5.49 -8.55
C LYS A 250 -7.68 -4.72 -8.51
N LYS A 251 -8.57 -5.04 -9.41
CA LYS A 251 -9.92 -4.48 -9.62
C LYS A 251 -9.99 -3.09 -10.21
N ASP A 252 -8.95 -2.27 -10.16
CA ASP A 252 -9.10 -0.89 -10.62
C ASP A 252 -7.84 -0.28 -11.26
N ILE A 253 -8.11 0.73 -12.08
CA ILE A 253 -7.14 1.71 -12.55
C ILE A 253 -7.62 3.06 -12.02
N ARG A 254 -6.71 3.88 -11.51
CA ARG A 254 -7.03 5.22 -11.02
C ARG A 254 -6.18 6.27 -11.68
N VAL A 255 -6.79 7.41 -11.94
CA VAL A 255 -6.11 8.60 -12.46
C VAL A 255 -6.09 9.64 -11.35
N TRP A 256 -4.93 10.22 -11.10
CA TRP A 256 -4.66 11.12 -9.99
C TRP A 256 -4.19 12.48 -10.49
N HIS A 257 -4.61 13.53 -9.83
CA HIS A 257 -4.02 14.85 -10.01
C HIS A 257 -2.76 14.98 -9.14
N THR A 258 -1.62 15.23 -9.78
CA THR A 258 -0.30 15.14 -9.15
C THR A 258 -0.13 16.09 -7.96
N LEU A 259 -0.54 17.36 -8.08
CA LEU A 259 -0.32 18.36 -7.03
C LEU A 259 -1.26 18.17 -5.84
N SER A 260 -2.56 17.92 -6.09
CA SER A 260 -3.57 17.84 -5.03
C SER A 260 -3.71 16.43 -4.43
N ASN A 261 -3.07 15.42 -5.01
CA ASN A 261 -3.22 14.00 -4.66
C ASN A 261 -4.69 13.49 -4.70
N ARG A 262 -5.54 14.18 -5.48
CA ARG A 262 -6.95 13.79 -5.63
C ARG A 262 -7.10 12.74 -6.71
N GLU A 263 -7.90 11.71 -6.42
CA GLU A 263 -8.41 10.79 -7.43
C GLU A 263 -9.35 11.56 -8.36
N LEU A 264 -9.05 11.57 -9.66
CA LEU A 264 -9.86 12.20 -10.70
C LEU A 264 -10.82 11.21 -11.32
N LEU A 265 -10.36 9.97 -11.51
CA LEU A 265 -11.12 8.91 -12.16
C LEU A 265 -10.76 7.55 -11.58
N ARG A 266 -11.77 6.69 -11.47
CA ARG A 266 -11.60 5.27 -11.14
C ARG A 266 -12.29 4.41 -12.19
N ILE A 267 -11.54 3.49 -12.77
CA ILE A 267 -12.02 2.49 -13.72
C ILE A 267 -12.01 1.15 -13.01
N THR A 268 -13.17 0.53 -12.82
CA THR A 268 -13.29 -0.73 -12.09
C THR A 268 -13.56 -1.89 -13.05
N VAL A 269 -12.72 -2.93 -12.93
CA VAL A 269 -12.92 -4.23 -13.61
C VAL A 269 -12.96 -5.31 -12.53
N PRO A 270 -14.15 -5.78 -12.12
CA PRO A 270 -14.30 -6.67 -10.98
C PRO A 270 -13.52 -7.97 -11.14
N ASN A 271 -12.90 -8.41 -10.04
CA ASN A 271 -12.19 -9.70 -9.92
C ASN A 271 -11.01 -9.91 -10.87
N MET A 272 -10.47 -8.85 -11.45
CA MET A 272 -9.33 -8.90 -12.38
C MET A 272 -8.17 -8.06 -11.83
N THR A 273 -6.94 -8.49 -12.08
CA THR A 273 -5.73 -7.74 -11.76
C THR A 273 -5.18 -7.07 -13.02
N CYS A 274 -4.91 -5.78 -12.93
CA CYS A 274 -4.21 -5.05 -13.97
C CYS A 274 -2.72 -5.01 -13.65
N HIS A 275 -1.89 -5.60 -14.50
CA HIS A 275 -0.45 -5.74 -14.29
C HIS A 275 0.38 -4.63 -14.93
N GLY A 276 -0.15 -3.95 -15.92
CA GLY A 276 0.57 -2.89 -16.61
C GLY A 276 -0.36 -1.93 -17.32
N ILE A 277 0.05 -0.69 -17.39
CA ILE A 277 -0.68 0.38 -18.09
C ILE A 277 0.27 1.25 -18.88
N ASP A 278 -0.24 1.82 -19.97
CA ASP A 278 0.47 2.83 -20.76
C ASP A 278 -0.50 3.79 -21.43
N PHE A 279 -0.15 5.06 -21.52
CA PHE A 279 -0.92 6.04 -22.28
C PHE A 279 -0.51 6.03 -23.75
N MET A 280 -1.48 6.07 -24.65
CA MET A 280 -1.19 6.46 -26.02
C MET A 280 -0.65 7.89 -26.03
N ARG A 281 0.34 8.18 -26.89
CA ARG A 281 1.01 9.47 -26.93
C ARG A 281 0.08 10.66 -27.23
N ASP A 282 -1.01 10.41 -27.92
CA ASP A 282 -2.05 11.42 -28.22
C ASP A 282 -2.98 11.72 -27.03
N GLY A 283 -2.79 11.03 -25.91
CA GLY A 283 -3.58 11.17 -24.69
C GLY A 283 -5.01 10.67 -24.78
N LYS A 284 -5.44 10.08 -25.90
CA LYS A 284 -6.85 9.69 -26.11
C LYS A 284 -7.23 8.36 -25.50
N SER A 285 -6.25 7.51 -25.21
CA SER A 285 -6.50 6.20 -24.61
C SER A 285 -5.44 5.77 -23.63
N LEU A 286 -5.91 5.09 -22.59
CA LEU A 286 -5.12 4.37 -21.61
C LEU A 286 -5.23 2.88 -21.89
N ILE A 287 -4.12 2.26 -22.25
CA ILE A 287 -4.02 0.84 -22.55
C ILE A 287 -3.68 0.08 -21.28
N SER A 288 -4.30 -1.06 -21.06
CA SER A 288 -4.14 -1.83 -19.83
C SER A 288 -4.06 -3.33 -20.08
N ALA A 289 -3.17 -3.97 -19.33
CA ALA A 289 -2.83 -5.39 -19.39
C ALA A 289 -3.43 -6.14 -18.20
N TRP A 290 -4.22 -7.19 -18.45
CA TRP A 290 -4.99 -7.89 -17.43
C TRP A 290 -4.68 -9.39 -17.34
N ASP A 291 -4.89 -9.96 -16.14
CA ASP A 291 -4.66 -11.37 -15.84
C ASP A 291 -5.60 -12.34 -16.59
N ASP A 292 -6.74 -11.85 -17.10
CA ASP A 292 -7.65 -12.63 -17.95
C ASP A 292 -7.18 -12.77 -19.41
N GLY A 293 -5.96 -12.34 -19.71
CA GLY A 293 -5.38 -12.42 -21.05
C GLY A 293 -5.93 -11.40 -22.05
N LYS A 294 -6.60 -10.35 -21.57
CA LYS A 294 -7.14 -9.28 -22.41
C LYS A 294 -6.37 -7.99 -22.25
N ILE A 295 -6.30 -7.24 -23.32
CA ILE A 295 -5.87 -5.85 -23.33
C ILE A 295 -7.13 -4.99 -23.45
N ARG A 296 -7.26 -4.00 -22.57
CA ARG A 296 -8.39 -3.06 -22.60
C ARG A 296 -7.87 -1.66 -22.81
N ALA A 297 -8.59 -0.91 -23.64
CA ALA A 297 -8.33 0.51 -23.86
C ALA A 297 -9.48 1.35 -23.29
N PHE A 298 -9.15 2.32 -22.47
CA PHE A 298 -10.11 3.22 -21.83
C PHE A 298 -9.85 4.67 -22.21
N ALA A 299 -10.92 5.45 -22.34
CA ALA A 299 -10.81 6.90 -22.47
C ALA A 299 -10.40 7.50 -21.11
N PRO A 300 -9.25 8.16 -20.99
CA PRO A 300 -8.72 8.61 -19.69
C PRO A 300 -9.54 9.73 -19.03
N GLU A 301 -10.34 10.46 -19.79
CA GLU A 301 -11.21 11.52 -19.27
C GLU A 301 -12.51 10.98 -18.63
N THR A 302 -13.05 9.89 -19.16
CA THR A 302 -14.38 9.38 -18.78
C THR A 302 -14.36 7.99 -18.18
N GLY A 303 -13.27 7.25 -18.33
CA GLY A 303 -13.16 5.84 -17.94
C GLY A 303 -13.94 4.89 -18.85
N ARG A 304 -14.50 5.38 -19.96
CA ARG A 304 -15.27 4.54 -20.87
C ARG A 304 -14.38 3.55 -21.60
N LEU A 305 -14.80 2.28 -21.62
CA LEU A 305 -14.16 1.26 -22.42
C LEU A 305 -14.30 1.59 -23.92
N MET A 306 -13.17 1.69 -24.62
CA MET A 306 -13.13 1.99 -26.05
C MET A 306 -13.12 0.70 -26.88
N TYR A 307 -12.19 -0.20 -26.55
CA TYR A 307 -12.10 -1.52 -27.21
C TYR A 307 -11.41 -2.54 -26.29
N VAL A 308 -11.56 -3.81 -26.66
CA VAL A 308 -10.93 -4.94 -25.99
C VAL A 308 -10.27 -5.85 -27.03
N ILE A 309 -9.00 -6.17 -26.81
CA ILE A 309 -8.33 -7.24 -27.54
C ILE A 309 -8.49 -8.51 -26.70
N SER A 310 -9.38 -9.38 -27.14
CA SER A 310 -9.65 -10.66 -26.47
C SER A 310 -8.61 -11.70 -26.88
N ASN A 311 -8.28 -12.60 -25.95
CA ASN A 311 -7.28 -13.66 -26.17
C ASN A 311 -5.90 -13.09 -26.59
N ALA A 312 -5.54 -11.92 -26.04
CA ALA A 312 -4.25 -11.32 -26.31
C ALA A 312 -3.10 -12.20 -25.80
N HIS A 313 -3.28 -12.87 -24.67
CA HIS A 313 -2.36 -13.86 -24.13
C HIS A 313 -3.10 -14.96 -23.38
N ARG A 314 -2.48 -16.14 -23.26
CA ARG A 314 -3.12 -17.31 -22.67
C ARG A 314 -3.06 -17.31 -21.13
N ILE A 315 -1.93 -16.90 -20.54
CA ILE A 315 -1.69 -16.95 -19.09
C ILE A 315 -1.94 -15.58 -18.43
N GLY A 316 -2.31 -14.57 -19.19
CA GLY A 316 -2.43 -13.20 -18.73
C GLY A 316 -1.47 -12.27 -19.45
N VAL A 317 -1.86 -11.01 -19.54
CA VAL A 317 -1.01 -9.95 -20.08
C VAL A 317 -0.24 -9.34 -18.92
N THR A 318 1.08 -9.39 -18.94
CA THR A 318 1.94 -9.00 -17.83
C THR A 318 2.63 -7.65 -18.05
N ALA A 319 2.77 -7.24 -19.32
CA ALA A 319 3.35 -5.96 -19.66
C ALA A 319 2.72 -5.41 -20.95
N VAL A 320 2.67 -4.09 -21.07
CA VAL A 320 2.17 -3.40 -22.25
C VAL A 320 2.98 -2.14 -22.50
N ALA A 321 3.20 -1.79 -23.76
CA ALA A 321 3.79 -0.54 -24.19
C ALA A 321 3.15 -0.07 -25.48
N THR A 322 3.12 1.24 -25.70
CA THR A 322 2.56 1.89 -26.88
C THR A 322 3.62 2.51 -27.74
N THR A 323 3.42 2.57 -29.05
CA THR A 323 4.29 3.32 -29.96
C THR A 323 3.96 4.81 -29.96
N SER A 324 4.95 5.64 -30.20
CA SER A 324 4.79 7.12 -30.15
C SER A 324 3.94 7.66 -31.32
N ASP A 325 3.78 6.90 -32.38
CA ASP A 325 2.90 7.20 -33.53
C ASP A 325 1.43 6.77 -33.29
N CYS A 326 1.14 6.17 -32.16
CA CYS A 326 -0.18 5.66 -31.78
C CYS A 326 -0.74 4.57 -32.73
N THR A 327 0.12 3.89 -33.48
CA THR A 327 -0.31 2.88 -34.45
C THR A 327 -0.23 1.46 -33.92
N ARG A 328 0.61 1.21 -32.90
CA ARG A 328 0.86 -0.12 -32.37
C ARG A 328 0.78 -0.18 -30.86
N VAL A 329 0.42 -1.35 -30.37
CA VAL A 329 0.55 -1.79 -28.98
C VAL A 329 1.42 -3.04 -28.96
N ILE A 330 2.42 -3.07 -28.10
CA ILE A 330 3.25 -4.25 -27.85
C ILE A 330 2.84 -4.81 -26.48
N SER A 331 2.54 -6.11 -26.43
CA SER A 331 2.14 -6.78 -25.20
C SER A 331 3.03 -7.98 -24.90
N GLY A 332 3.28 -8.21 -23.62
CA GLY A 332 3.98 -9.38 -23.11
C GLY A 332 3.04 -10.25 -22.27
N GLY A 333 3.16 -11.55 -22.40
CA GLY A 333 2.35 -12.52 -21.68
C GLY A 333 3.12 -13.32 -20.65
N GLY A 334 2.38 -13.93 -19.72
CA GLY A 334 2.92 -14.83 -18.71
C GLY A 334 3.55 -16.11 -19.30
N GLU A 335 3.17 -16.47 -20.53
CA GLU A 335 3.75 -17.57 -21.29
C GLU A 335 5.06 -17.23 -22.01
N GLY A 336 5.50 -15.95 -21.99
CA GLY A 336 6.73 -15.49 -22.64
C GLY A 336 6.53 -15.04 -24.09
N GLU A 337 5.31 -15.02 -24.62
CA GLU A 337 5.07 -14.45 -25.94
C GLU A 337 5.07 -12.92 -25.87
N VAL A 338 5.69 -12.28 -26.88
CA VAL A 338 5.56 -10.85 -27.16
C VAL A 338 4.71 -10.70 -28.41
N ARG A 339 3.64 -9.91 -28.35
CA ARG A 339 2.74 -9.72 -29.47
C ARG A 339 2.68 -8.26 -29.87
N VAL A 340 2.74 -8.02 -31.17
CA VAL A 340 2.64 -6.69 -31.79
C VAL A 340 1.25 -6.55 -32.41
N TRP A 341 0.51 -5.54 -31.96
CA TRP A 341 -0.86 -5.27 -32.37
C TRP A 341 -0.93 -3.98 -33.17
N GLN A 342 -1.47 -4.02 -34.34
CA GLN A 342 -1.80 -2.84 -35.13
C GLN A 342 -3.14 -2.27 -34.67
N ILE A 343 -3.15 -1.00 -34.31
CA ILE A 343 -4.34 -0.29 -33.82
C ILE A 343 -4.85 0.64 -34.90
N GLY A 344 -5.98 0.28 -35.51
CA GLY A 344 -6.70 1.10 -36.44
C GLY A 344 -7.89 1.80 -35.77
N HIS A 345 -8.59 2.64 -36.54
CA HIS A 345 -9.71 3.43 -36.00
C HIS A 345 -10.84 2.58 -35.40
N GLN A 346 -11.12 1.41 -35.97
CA GLN A 346 -12.17 0.47 -35.50
C GLN A 346 -11.68 -0.98 -35.42
N THR A 347 -10.42 -1.24 -35.72
CA THR A 347 -9.88 -2.59 -35.80
C THR A 347 -8.58 -2.72 -35.05
N GLN A 348 -8.42 -3.82 -34.32
CA GLN A 348 -7.18 -4.22 -33.66
C GLN A 348 -6.77 -5.56 -34.26
N LYS A 349 -5.61 -5.61 -34.91
CA LYS A 349 -5.11 -6.80 -35.60
C LYS A 349 -3.77 -7.23 -34.98
N LEU A 350 -3.61 -8.53 -34.78
CA LEU A 350 -2.31 -9.10 -34.49
C LEU A 350 -1.43 -8.97 -35.75
N GLU A 351 -0.32 -8.27 -35.62
CA GLU A 351 0.67 -8.12 -36.68
C GLU A 351 1.65 -9.29 -36.62
N GLU A 352 2.18 -9.61 -35.43
CA GLU A 352 3.08 -10.73 -35.23
C GLU A 352 3.08 -11.23 -33.78
N ALA A 353 3.44 -12.51 -33.58
CA ALA A 353 3.65 -13.15 -32.28
C ALA A 353 5.09 -13.66 -32.18
N LEU A 354 5.90 -12.98 -31.38
CA LEU A 354 7.32 -13.25 -31.19
C LEU A 354 7.50 -14.20 -29.99
N LYS A 355 7.94 -15.45 -30.28
CA LYS A 355 7.90 -16.57 -29.31
C LYS A 355 9.29 -17.04 -28.93
N GLU A 356 10.08 -16.20 -28.28
CA GLU A 356 11.44 -16.55 -27.90
C GLU A 356 11.71 -16.56 -26.38
N HIS A 357 11.00 -15.73 -25.62
CA HIS A 357 11.06 -15.83 -24.17
C HIS A 357 10.40 -17.13 -23.67
N LYS A 358 10.93 -17.69 -22.59
CA LYS A 358 10.49 -18.96 -22.01
C LYS A 358 9.66 -18.79 -20.73
N SER A 359 9.59 -17.55 -20.21
CA SER A 359 8.84 -17.19 -19.01
C SER A 359 8.23 -15.80 -19.14
N SER A 360 7.52 -15.36 -18.13
CA SER A 360 6.76 -14.10 -18.11
C SER A 360 7.60 -12.89 -18.56
N VAL A 361 7.02 -12.07 -19.41
CA VAL A 361 7.58 -10.77 -19.82
C VAL A 361 7.26 -9.75 -18.72
N SER A 362 8.28 -9.20 -18.08
CA SER A 362 8.15 -8.29 -16.93
C SER A 362 8.10 -6.81 -17.30
N CYS A 363 8.74 -6.43 -18.38
CA CYS A 363 8.83 -5.03 -18.82
C CYS A 363 9.02 -4.93 -20.34
N ILE A 364 8.42 -3.90 -20.94
CA ILE A 364 8.57 -3.57 -22.36
C ILE A 364 8.88 -2.08 -22.47
N ARG A 365 9.84 -1.72 -23.31
CA ARG A 365 10.15 -0.34 -23.68
C ARG A 365 10.32 -0.21 -25.19
N VAL A 366 9.75 0.83 -25.76
CA VAL A 366 9.81 1.12 -27.20
C VAL A 366 10.71 2.31 -27.44
N LYS A 367 11.56 2.25 -28.46
CA LYS A 367 12.38 3.40 -28.90
C LYS A 367 11.50 4.53 -29.44
N LYS A 368 12.02 5.75 -29.37
CA LYS A 368 11.32 6.97 -29.85
C LYS A 368 10.97 6.92 -31.35
N ASN A 369 11.79 6.24 -32.15
CA ASN A 369 11.58 6.06 -33.58
C ASN A 369 10.55 4.97 -33.93
N ASN A 370 10.05 4.19 -32.95
CA ASN A 370 9.13 3.07 -33.11
C ASN A 370 9.65 1.89 -33.96
N GLU A 371 10.94 1.84 -34.26
CA GLU A 371 11.54 0.77 -35.09
C GLU A 371 12.05 -0.39 -34.26
N GLU A 372 12.31 -0.17 -32.98
CA GLU A 372 12.79 -1.19 -32.04
C GLU A 372 12.07 -1.13 -30.71
N CYS A 373 12.00 -2.26 -30.04
CA CYS A 373 11.63 -2.34 -28.62
C CYS A 373 12.53 -3.33 -27.89
N VAL A 374 12.61 -3.17 -26.57
CA VAL A 374 13.28 -4.13 -25.68
C VAL A 374 12.26 -4.73 -24.73
N THR A 375 12.38 -6.02 -24.51
CA THR A 375 11.55 -6.78 -23.55
C THR A 375 12.46 -7.46 -22.54
N ALA A 376 12.09 -7.37 -21.27
CA ALA A 376 12.71 -8.08 -20.16
C ALA A 376 11.84 -9.25 -19.73
N SER A 377 12.44 -10.37 -19.36
CA SER A 377 11.71 -11.56 -18.92
C SER A 377 12.33 -12.20 -17.69
N THR A 378 11.49 -12.87 -16.93
CA THR A 378 11.89 -13.70 -15.80
C THR A 378 12.58 -15.02 -16.20
N ASP A 379 12.85 -15.23 -17.48
CA ASP A 379 13.66 -16.35 -17.99
C ASP A 379 15.18 -16.05 -18.01
N GLY A 380 15.59 -14.85 -17.57
CA GLY A 380 16.99 -14.42 -17.59
C GLY A 380 17.41 -13.81 -18.92
N THR A 381 16.46 -13.44 -19.77
CA THR A 381 16.76 -12.79 -21.05
C THR A 381 16.16 -11.39 -21.16
N CYS A 382 16.90 -10.46 -21.78
CA CYS A 382 16.37 -9.25 -22.39
C CYS A 382 16.54 -9.36 -23.90
N ILE A 383 15.47 -9.14 -24.66
CA ILE A 383 15.50 -9.28 -26.11
C ILE A 383 15.17 -7.92 -26.75
N ILE A 384 16.01 -7.54 -27.69
CA ILE A 384 15.81 -6.35 -28.53
C ILE A 384 15.21 -6.81 -29.85
N TRP A 385 14.04 -6.26 -30.18
CA TRP A 385 13.25 -6.62 -31.34
C TRP A 385 13.23 -5.52 -32.38
N ASP A 386 13.44 -5.89 -33.65
CA ASP A 386 13.16 -5.05 -34.81
C ASP A 386 11.64 -5.08 -35.08
N LEU A 387 10.98 -3.95 -34.89
CA LEU A 387 9.53 -3.82 -35.10
C LEU A 387 9.15 -3.60 -36.57
N VAL A 388 10.13 -3.35 -37.45
CA VAL A 388 9.90 -3.22 -38.89
C VAL A 388 9.91 -4.60 -39.55
N ARG A 389 10.90 -5.43 -39.19
CA ARG A 389 11.08 -6.77 -39.73
C ARG A 389 10.42 -7.84 -38.85
N LEU A 390 9.88 -7.47 -37.68
CA LEU A 390 9.22 -8.32 -36.72
C LEU A 390 10.06 -9.55 -36.31
N ARG A 391 11.31 -9.30 -35.95
CA ARG A 391 12.28 -10.33 -35.57
C ARG A 391 13.23 -9.82 -34.48
N ARG A 392 13.91 -10.78 -33.86
CA ARG A 392 14.96 -10.45 -32.88
C ARG A 392 16.19 -9.81 -33.56
N ASN A 393 16.66 -8.70 -32.99
CA ASN A 393 17.95 -8.12 -33.30
C ASN A 393 19.03 -8.68 -32.39
N GLN A 394 18.82 -8.57 -31.06
CA GLN A 394 19.80 -8.97 -30.05
C GLN A 394 19.13 -9.69 -28.89
N MET A 395 19.91 -10.52 -28.17
CA MET A 395 19.52 -11.17 -26.94
C MET A 395 20.62 -11.03 -25.89
N ILE A 396 20.27 -10.50 -24.76
CA ILE A 396 21.11 -10.36 -23.58
C ILE A 396 20.74 -11.46 -22.60
N LEU A 397 21.73 -12.18 -22.09
CA LEU A 397 21.60 -13.25 -21.13
C LEU A 397 22.31 -12.88 -19.84
N ALA A 398 21.62 -13.00 -18.71
CA ALA A 398 22.20 -12.85 -17.39
C ALA A 398 21.60 -13.84 -16.40
N ASN A 399 22.31 -14.13 -15.33
CA ASN A 399 21.85 -15.01 -14.27
C ASN A 399 20.96 -14.24 -13.26
N THR A 400 19.88 -13.68 -13.76
CA THR A 400 18.90 -12.92 -12.98
C THR A 400 17.52 -13.09 -13.59
N LEU A 401 16.47 -12.94 -12.77
CA LEU A 401 15.12 -12.77 -13.29
C LEU A 401 14.94 -11.27 -13.54
N PHE A 402 14.98 -10.86 -14.80
CA PHE A 402 14.84 -9.44 -15.13
C PHE A 402 13.47 -8.90 -14.75
N GLN A 403 13.43 -7.77 -14.05
CA GLN A 403 12.22 -7.10 -13.59
C GLN A 403 11.92 -5.81 -14.37
N CYS A 404 12.97 -5.07 -14.73
CA CYS A 404 12.81 -3.82 -15.44
C CYS A 404 13.94 -3.59 -16.45
N VAL A 405 13.62 -2.84 -17.49
CA VAL A 405 14.57 -2.38 -18.51
C VAL A 405 14.20 -0.96 -18.94
N CYS A 406 15.19 -0.11 -19.17
CA CYS A 406 15.02 1.24 -19.70
C CYS A 406 16.07 1.54 -20.77
N TYR A 407 15.66 2.22 -21.86
CA TYR A 407 16.59 2.84 -22.77
C TYR A 407 17.19 4.11 -22.15
N HIS A 408 18.49 4.33 -22.35
CA HIS A 408 19.06 5.66 -22.23
C HIS A 408 18.41 6.61 -23.27
N PRO A 409 18.20 7.90 -23.00
CA PRO A 409 17.55 8.80 -23.95
C PRO A 409 18.21 8.92 -25.32
N GLU A 410 19.52 8.64 -25.43
CA GLU A 410 20.25 8.55 -26.70
C GLU A 410 20.05 7.21 -27.42
N GLU A 411 19.41 6.23 -26.74
CA GLU A 411 18.99 4.92 -27.28
C GLU A 411 20.13 3.99 -27.76
N PHE A 412 21.39 4.28 -27.44
CA PHE A 412 22.52 3.39 -27.68
C PHE A 412 22.75 2.38 -26.56
N GLN A 413 22.27 2.72 -25.35
CA GLN A 413 22.43 1.90 -24.17
C GLN A 413 21.09 1.58 -23.53
N ILE A 414 21.04 0.46 -22.84
CA ILE A 414 19.96 0.11 -21.93
C ILE A 414 20.52 -0.20 -20.55
N ILE A 415 19.70 0.06 -19.53
CA ILE A 415 19.94 -0.36 -18.17
C ILE A 415 18.88 -1.38 -17.76
N THR A 416 19.29 -2.40 -17.02
CA THR A 416 18.43 -3.49 -16.56
C THR A 416 18.55 -3.70 -15.07
N SER A 417 17.51 -4.24 -14.46
CA SER A 417 17.51 -4.65 -13.07
C SER A 417 16.74 -5.95 -12.86
N GLY A 418 17.06 -6.67 -11.80
CA GLY A 418 16.43 -7.95 -11.53
C GLY A 418 16.62 -8.45 -10.09
N THR A 419 16.47 -9.76 -9.92
CA THR A 419 16.54 -10.44 -8.63
C THR A 419 17.95 -10.58 -8.08
N ASP A 420 18.97 -10.39 -8.89
CA ASP A 420 20.38 -10.37 -8.48
C ASP A 420 20.79 -9.10 -7.72
N ARG A 421 19.88 -8.14 -7.57
CA ARG A 421 20.07 -6.85 -6.87
C ARG A 421 21.03 -5.89 -7.58
N LYS A 422 21.42 -6.20 -8.82
CA LYS A 422 22.33 -5.39 -9.62
C LYS A 422 21.58 -4.50 -10.61
N ILE A 423 22.23 -3.44 -11.02
CA ILE A 423 21.88 -2.61 -12.16
C ILE A 423 22.98 -2.82 -13.19
N ALA A 424 22.61 -3.32 -14.36
CA ALA A 424 23.56 -3.62 -15.42
C ALA A 424 23.33 -2.71 -16.63
N TYR A 425 24.40 -2.26 -17.24
CA TYR A 425 24.44 -1.41 -18.42
C TYR A 425 24.89 -2.22 -19.63
N TRP A 426 24.19 -2.08 -20.74
CA TRP A 426 24.41 -2.87 -21.95
C TRP A 426 24.39 -1.99 -23.19
N GLU A 427 25.25 -2.30 -24.17
CA GLU A 427 25.15 -1.74 -25.50
C GLU A 427 23.98 -2.34 -26.28
N VAL A 428 23.17 -1.50 -26.93
CA VAL A 428 22.02 -1.96 -27.73
C VAL A 428 22.45 -2.68 -28.99
N PHE A 429 23.55 -2.22 -29.59
CA PHE A 429 23.99 -2.70 -30.91
C PHE A 429 24.42 -4.17 -30.91
N ASP A 430 25.21 -4.58 -29.94
CA ASP A 430 25.78 -5.93 -29.88
C ASP A 430 25.40 -6.72 -28.62
N GLY A 431 24.66 -6.10 -27.68
CA GLY A 431 24.26 -6.69 -26.42
C GLY A 431 25.39 -6.91 -25.42
N SER A 432 26.56 -6.28 -25.64
CA SER A 432 27.69 -6.40 -24.72
C SER A 432 27.47 -5.66 -23.41
N GLY A 433 27.93 -6.25 -22.30
CA GLY A 433 27.89 -5.63 -20.97
C GLY A 433 28.93 -4.53 -20.84
N ILE A 434 28.51 -3.35 -20.34
CA ILE A 434 29.39 -2.20 -20.12
C ILE A 434 29.90 -2.22 -18.68
N ARG A 435 28.96 -2.25 -17.72
CA ARG A 435 29.26 -2.28 -16.27
C ARG A 435 28.07 -2.77 -15.46
N GLU A 436 28.33 -3.14 -14.22
CA GLU A 436 27.32 -3.49 -13.22
C GLU A 436 27.51 -2.66 -11.96
N LEU A 437 26.41 -2.29 -11.32
CA LEU A 437 26.36 -1.59 -10.04
C LEU A 437 25.62 -2.44 -9.01
N ASP A 438 26.04 -2.38 -7.74
CA ASP A 438 25.29 -2.94 -6.62
C ASP A 438 24.11 -2.01 -6.28
N GLY A 439 22.90 -2.37 -6.73
CA GLY A 439 21.73 -1.51 -6.65
C GLY A 439 20.97 -1.64 -5.34
N SER A 440 20.98 -2.82 -4.71
CA SER A 440 20.26 -3.07 -3.47
C SER A 440 21.07 -3.93 -2.51
N LEU A 441 21.01 -3.60 -1.22
CA LEU A 441 21.61 -4.43 -0.15
C LEU A 441 20.75 -5.67 0.15
N SER A 442 19.43 -5.58 -0.09
CA SER A 442 18.50 -6.66 0.17
C SER A 442 17.35 -6.67 -0.82
N GLY A 443 17.09 -7.83 -1.43
CA GLY A 443 15.97 -8.03 -2.34
C GLY A 443 16.12 -7.43 -3.73
N SER A 444 15.19 -7.77 -4.62
CA SER A 444 15.22 -7.41 -6.03
C SER A 444 14.90 -5.93 -6.26
N ILE A 445 15.34 -5.41 -7.40
CA ILE A 445 14.99 -4.09 -7.92
C ILE A 445 13.89 -4.29 -8.98
N ASN A 446 12.68 -3.81 -8.69
CA ASN A 446 11.49 -4.11 -9.50
C ASN A 446 11.11 -3.00 -10.48
N GLY A 447 11.45 -1.77 -10.15
CA GLY A 447 11.12 -0.60 -10.96
C GLY A 447 12.32 0.31 -11.19
N MET A 448 12.39 0.88 -12.39
CA MET A 448 13.45 1.79 -12.79
C MET A 448 12.92 2.76 -13.85
N ASP A 449 13.41 3.98 -13.82
CA ASP A 449 13.13 5.00 -14.83
C ASP A 449 14.30 5.97 -14.96
N ILE A 450 14.45 6.61 -16.12
CA ILE A 450 15.56 7.49 -16.42
C ILE A 450 15.05 8.88 -16.82
N THR A 451 15.79 9.92 -16.44
CA THR A 451 15.45 11.30 -16.82
C THR A 451 15.56 11.52 -18.33
N PRO A 452 14.75 12.43 -18.90
CA PRO A 452 14.80 12.74 -20.34
C PRO A 452 16.17 13.17 -20.85
N GLU A 453 17.01 13.75 -19.98
CA GLU A 453 18.38 14.17 -20.28
C GLU A 453 19.42 13.05 -20.13
N GLY A 454 19.05 11.90 -19.52
CA GLY A 454 19.94 10.77 -19.30
C GLY A 454 20.96 10.96 -18.18
N VAL A 455 20.87 12.03 -17.39
CA VAL A 455 21.87 12.34 -16.34
C VAL A 455 21.61 11.52 -15.07
N HIS A 456 20.35 11.30 -14.73
CA HIS A 456 19.97 10.55 -13.55
C HIS A 456 18.97 9.44 -13.89
N PHE A 457 18.96 8.43 -13.06
CA PHE A 457 17.89 7.42 -13.07
C PHE A 457 17.44 7.10 -11.64
N VAL A 458 16.24 6.54 -11.51
CA VAL A 458 15.66 6.15 -10.22
C VAL A 458 15.40 4.66 -10.18
N THR A 459 15.53 4.08 -9.00
CA THR A 459 15.22 2.66 -8.74
C THR A 459 14.35 2.50 -7.52
N GLY A 460 13.54 1.43 -7.51
CA GLY A 460 12.75 1.00 -6.36
C GLY A 460 12.65 -0.52 -6.31
N GLY A 461 12.65 -1.09 -5.12
CA GLY A 461 12.65 -2.53 -4.98
C GLY A 461 12.21 -3.04 -3.62
N ASN A 462 12.60 -4.27 -3.32
CA ASN A 462 12.21 -4.99 -2.09
C ASN A 462 12.95 -4.48 -0.84
N ASP A 463 13.92 -3.58 -0.99
CA ASP A 463 14.55 -2.86 0.12
C ASP A 463 13.72 -1.67 0.64
N HIS A 464 12.56 -1.42 0.02
CA HIS A 464 11.60 -0.35 0.32
C HIS A 464 12.15 1.07 0.09
N LEU A 465 13.27 1.20 -0.61
CA LEU A 465 13.95 2.46 -0.85
C LEU A 465 13.75 2.95 -2.27
N VAL A 466 13.49 4.24 -2.43
CA VAL A 466 13.60 4.94 -3.71
C VAL A 466 14.98 5.56 -3.77
N LYS A 467 15.79 5.20 -4.75
CA LYS A 467 17.15 5.72 -4.92
C LYS A 467 17.26 6.50 -6.21
N VAL A 468 17.91 7.66 -6.15
CA VAL A 468 18.29 8.46 -7.32
C VAL A 468 19.77 8.27 -7.53
N TRP A 469 20.15 7.97 -8.76
CA TRP A 469 21.50 7.63 -9.17
C TRP A 469 22.00 8.64 -10.20
N ASP A 470 23.27 8.99 -10.14
CA ASP A 470 23.98 9.59 -11.27
C ASP A 470 24.25 8.50 -12.31
N TYR A 471 23.88 8.75 -13.56
CA TYR A 471 24.02 7.75 -14.63
C TYR A 471 25.49 7.45 -14.96
N ASN A 472 26.33 8.48 -15.01
CA ASN A 472 27.73 8.35 -15.42
C ASN A 472 28.61 7.83 -14.29
N GLU A 473 28.48 8.40 -13.11
CA GLU A 473 29.27 7.99 -11.94
C GLU A 473 28.80 6.64 -11.38
N GLY A 474 27.51 6.31 -11.51
CA GLY A 474 26.93 5.10 -10.95
C GLY A 474 26.77 5.14 -9.42
N GLU A 475 26.72 6.34 -8.87
CA GLU A 475 26.59 6.57 -7.42
C GLU A 475 25.19 7.00 -7.04
N VAL A 476 24.75 6.59 -5.82
CA VAL A 476 23.48 7.01 -5.24
C VAL A 476 23.62 8.44 -4.73
N THR A 477 22.86 9.36 -5.28
CA THR A 477 22.86 10.76 -4.87
C THR A 477 21.84 11.03 -3.76
N HIS A 478 20.66 10.41 -3.83
CA HIS A 478 19.57 10.59 -2.87
C HIS A 478 18.84 9.28 -2.58
N VAL A 479 18.34 9.17 -1.34
CA VAL A 479 17.55 8.01 -0.90
C VAL A 479 16.25 8.48 -0.26
N GLY A 480 15.13 8.03 -0.81
CA GLY A 480 13.80 8.23 -0.27
C GLY A 480 13.39 7.05 0.63
N VAL A 481 13.01 7.36 1.87
CA VAL A 481 12.51 6.40 2.87
C VAL A 481 11.06 6.72 3.19
N GLY A 482 10.14 5.79 2.95
CA GLY A 482 8.71 6.03 3.21
C GLY A 482 7.80 4.83 2.96
N HIS A 483 8.17 3.93 2.06
CA HIS A 483 7.41 2.71 1.82
C HIS A 483 7.60 1.68 2.94
N SER A 484 6.51 1.00 3.32
CA SER A 484 6.50 -0.14 4.24
C SER A 484 6.47 -1.48 3.50
N GLY A 485 6.06 -1.48 2.24
CA GLY A 485 6.04 -2.65 1.36
C GLY A 485 7.06 -2.57 0.23
N ASN A 486 7.18 -3.66 -0.51
CA ASN A 486 8.05 -3.73 -1.68
C ASN A 486 7.61 -2.72 -2.74
N ILE A 487 8.52 -1.91 -3.23
CA ILE A 487 8.24 -1.01 -4.34
C ILE A 487 8.11 -1.85 -5.62
N THR A 488 6.99 -1.71 -6.31
CA THR A 488 6.69 -2.46 -7.54
C THR A 488 7.12 -1.70 -8.78
N ARG A 489 6.90 -0.39 -8.80
CA ARG A 489 7.31 0.49 -9.91
C ARG A 489 7.69 1.88 -9.41
N VAL A 490 8.47 2.56 -10.22
CA VAL A 490 8.85 3.96 -10.03
C VAL A 490 8.89 4.67 -11.37
N ARG A 491 8.46 5.94 -11.41
CA ARG A 491 8.48 6.79 -12.60
C ARG A 491 8.92 8.20 -12.25
N ILE A 492 9.63 8.82 -13.18
CA ILE A 492 9.96 10.25 -13.16
C ILE A 492 8.89 10.99 -13.97
N SER A 493 8.39 12.10 -13.46
CA SER A 493 7.43 12.93 -14.20
C SER A 493 8.08 13.58 -15.42
N PRO A 494 7.33 13.79 -16.51
CA PRO A 494 7.80 14.63 -17.61
C PRO A 494 8.19 16.02 -17.08
N GLY A 495 9.39 16.48 -17.39
CA GLY A 495 9.93 17.75 -16.86
C GLY A 495 10.67 17.65 -15.52
N ASN A 496 10.87 16.44 -14.97
CA ASN A 496 11.69 16.20 -13.78
C ASN A 496 11.23 16.94 -12.50
N GLU A 497 9.93 17.17 -12.33
CA GLU A 497 9.43 17.84 -11.12
C GLU A 497 9.27 16.87 -9.95
N TYR A 498 8.83 15.65 -10.25
CA TYR A 498 8.44 14.63 -9.27
C TYR A 498 8.94 13.25 -9.65
N ILE A 499 9.10 12.43 -8.63
CA ILE A 499 9.20 10.97 -8.75
C ILE A 499 7.93 10.40 -8.11
N VAL A 500 7.28 9.45 -8.76
CA VAL A 500 6.17 8.70 -8.18
C VAL A 500 6.59 7.24 -8.05
N SER A 501 6.47 6.71 -6.85
CA SER A 501 6.72 5.30 -6.54
C SER A 501 5.46 4.65 -6.00
N VAL A 502 5.25 3.39 -6.38
CA VAL A 502 4.10 2.59 -5.99
C VAL A 502 4.56 1.26 -5.38
N SER A 503 3.75 0.69 -4.51
CA SER A 503 4.20 -0.39 -3.64
C SER A 503 3.14 -1.49 -3.49
N ALA A 504 3.59 -2.67 -3.07
CA ALA A 504 2.77 -3.83 -2.79
C ALA A 504 1.83 -3.66 -1.58
N ASP A 505 2.04 -2.64 -0.74
CA ASP A 505 1.14 -2.28 0.36
C ASP A 505 0.00 -1.33 -0.05
N GLY A 506 -0.15 -1.04 -1.35
CA GLY A 506 -1.16 -0.12 -1.87
C GLY A 506 -0.75 1.35 -1.82
N ALA A 507 0.42 1.68 -1.28
CA ALA A 507 0.88 3.05 -1.15
C ALA A 507 1.36 3.64 -2.48
N ILE A 508 1.03 4.91 -2.68
CA ILE A 508 1.51 5.75 -3.77
C ILE A 508 2.21 6.95 -3.12
N LEU A 509 3.52 7.07 -3.33
CA LEU A 509 4.29 8.18 -2.78
C LEU A 509 4.81 9.08 -3.90
N ARG A 510 4.61 10.37 -3.72
CA ARG A 510 5.16 11.40 -4.57
C ARG A 510 6.33 12.08 -3.87
N TRP A 511 7.47 12.09 -4.52
CA TRP A 511 8.70 12.71 -4.07
C TRP A 511 8.99 13.93 -4.92
N LYS A 512 9.49 14.99 -4.33
CA LYS A 512 10.05 16.09 -5.12
C LYS A 512 11.36 15.61 -5.74
N TYR A 513 11.54 15.88 -7.03
CA TYR A 513 12.81 15.57 -7.69
C TYR A 513 13.92 16.42 -7.07
N PRO A 514 15.08 15.81 -6.70
CA PRO A 514 16.05 16.52 -5.86
C PRO A 514 16.89 17.56 -6.58
N PHE A 515 16.93 17.52 -7.92
CA PHE A 515 17.68 18.46 -8.73
C PHE A 515 16.70 19.39 -9.45
N PRO A 516 16.59 20.68 -9.06
CA PRO A 516 15.73 21.60 -9.79
C PRO A 516 16.28 21.83 -11.20
N SER A 517 15.38 21.82 -12.19
CA SER A 517 15.65 22.17 -13.60
C SER A 517 16.06 23.62 -13.75
#